data_9702ae95e5d6112795dd190066bf65c1
#
_entry.id   9702ae95e5d6112795dd190066bf65c1
#
_cell.length_a   1.000
_cell.length_b   1.000
_cell.length_c   1.000
_cell.angle_alpha   90.00
_cell.angle_beta   90.00
_cell.angle_gamma   90.00
#
_symmetry.space_group_name_H-M   'P 1'
#
loop_
_entity.id
_entity.type
_entity.pdbx_description
1 polymer ?
#
loop_
_entity_poly.entity_id
_entity_poly.type
_entity_poly.pdbx_seq_one_letter_code
_entity_poly.pdbx_strand_id
1 'polypeptide(L)'
;MILTYNDLFRAGSGQLAAYNGMDIGLTEWGRAIIDEMVKYGIIVDLSHTGSRTANDIMSHMEKHHPGVPVVYTHSVPAGLYKGEKNATERGCYRNIPDQEAIRAAKMGGFVSPTFTEWMMDGVWPDDITPLQAAKMIDYYVKLIGVNHVGIATDDMFTTEPTLNFVKKNPTMYADGGYMLNAFKKGATGCAELSKILPAITDELWKMGYSNEDLVKIYGGNKMRVYQQVWEGVSPEQHKADLSERYKLREELRQRYIQP
;
A
#
# COMPACT_ATOMS: atom_id res chain seq x y z
N MET A 1 4.37 -4.14 -6.95
CA MET A 1 5.32 -2.98 -6.93
C MET A 1 4.52 -1.70 -6.86
N ILE A 2 4.90 -0.77 -5.99
CA ILE A 2 4.35 0.59 -5.93
C ILE A 2 4.95 1.39 -7.08
N LEU A 3 4.08 2.01 -7.89
CA LEU A 3 4.50 2.80 -9.06
C LEU A 3 4.96 4.21 -8.68
N THR A 4 4.29 4.81 -7.68
CA THR A 4 4.55 6.18 -7.20
C THR A 4 4.58 6.17 -5.67
N TYR A 5 5.59 6.84 -5.07
CA TYR A 5 5.76 6.87 -3.62
C TYR A 5 5.77 8.32 -3.13
N ASN A 6 4.67 8.76 -2.53
CA ASN A 6 4.45 10.09 -1.96
C ASN A 6 4.59 11.26 -2.95
N ASP A 7 5.74 11.43 -3.62
CA ASP A 7 6.05 12.57 -4.46
C ASP A 7 5.54 12.43 -5.91
N LEU A 8 5.87 13.44 -6.73
CA LEU A 8 5.62 13.43 -8.16
C LEU A 8 6.68 12.59 -8.87
N PHE A 9 6.24 11.56 -9.58
CA PHE A 9 7.08 10.70 -10.40
C PHE A 9 6.77 10.88 -11.88
N ARG A 10 7.70 10.46 -12.74
CA ARG A 10 7.47 10.45 -14.18
C ARG A 10 6.28 9.57 -14.59
N ALA A 11 5.96 8.56 -13.77
CA ALA A 11 4.86 7.64 -14.03
C ALA A 11 3.48 8.18 -13.60
N GLY A 12 3.44 9.07 -12.63
CA GLY A 12 2.22 9.62 -12.05
C GLY A 12 2.49 10.30 -10.71
N SER A 13 1.47 10.60 -9.95
CA SER A 13 1.57 11.29 -8.66
C SER A 13 1.42 10.33 -7.49
N GLY A 14 2.27 10.47 -6.48
CA GLY A 14 2.08 9.92 -5.17
C GLY A 14 1.07 10.75 -4.34
N GLN A 15 0.64 10.21 -3.20
CA GLN A 15 -0.41 10.83 -2.39
C GLN A 15 -0.03 12.21 -1.84
N LEU A 16 1.22 12.43 -1.44
CA LEU A 16 1.66 13.75 -0.95
C LEU A 16 1.69 14.79 -2.07
N ALA A 17 2.16 14.41 -3.28
CA ALA A 17 2.10 15.30 -4.43
C ALA A 17 0.65 15.66 -4.79
N ALA A 18 -0.25 14.67 -4.79
CA ALA A 18 -1.67 14.85 -5.02
C ALA A 18 -2.30 15.80 -3.99
N TYR A 19 -1.99 15.61 -2.71
CA TYR A 19 -2.44 16.48 -1.62
C TYR A 19 -1.98 17.94 -1.79
N ASN A 20 -0.77 18.13 -2.32
CA ASN A 20 -0.23 19.45 -2.63
C ASN A 20 -0.71 20.02 -4.00
N GLY A 21 -1.76 19.44 -4.58
CA GLY A 21 -2.39 19.92 -5.82
C GLY A 21 -1.66 19.46 -7.11
N MET A 22 -0.73 18.52 -7.00
CA MET A 22 0.06 18.00 -8.14
C MET A 22 -0.37 16.58 -8.53
N ASP A 23 -1.67 16.28 -8.57
CA ASP A 23 -2.16 14.99 -9.06
C ASP A 23 -2.34 15.03 -10.58
N ILE A 24 -1.27 14.71 -11.31
CA ILE A 24 -1.25 14.70 -12.77
C ILE A 24 -1.96 13.49 -13.40
N GLY A 25 -2.31 12.47 -12.59
CA GLY A 25 -2.82 11.19 -13.08
C GLY A 25 -1.72 10.29 -13.64
N LEU A 26 -2.13 9.16 -14.25
CA LEU A 26 -1.22 8.20 -14.85
C LEU A 26 -0.73 8.69 -16.22
N THR A 27 0.59 8.79 -16.37
CA THR A 27 1.21 9.21 -17.63
C THR A 27 1.32 8.04 -18.63
N GLU A 28 1.65 8.33 -19.89
CA GLU A 28 1.95 7.28 -20.90
C GLU A 28 3.15 6.43 -20.49
N TRP A 29 4.15 7.03 -19.85
CA TRP A 29 5.27 6.28 -19.26
C TRP A 29 4.82 5.33 -18.16
N GLY A 30 3.91 5.77 -17.29
CA GLY A 30 3.30 4.94 -16.25
C GLY A 30 2.50 3.76 -16.84
N ARG A 31 1.74 3.98 -17.91
CA ARG A 31 1.00 2.91 -18.63
C ARG A 31 1.96 1.83 -19.15
N ALA A 32 3.01 2.25 -19.85
CA ALA A 32 4.01 1.33 -20.37
C ALA A 32 4.68 0.51 -19.26
N ILE A 33 4.96 1.11 -18.09
CA ILE A 33 5.49 0.37 -16.93
C ILE A 33 4.48 -0.66 -16.43
N ILE A 34 3.19 -0.30 -16.33
CA ILE A 34 2.14 -1.22 -15.87
C ILE A 34 2.01 -2.41 -16.83
N ASP A 35 2.02 -2.17 -18.14
CA ASP A 35 1.96 -3.23 -19.14
C ASP A 35 3.12 -4.21 -18.98
N GLU A 36 4.33 -3.71 -18.76
CA GLU A 36 5.49 -4.54 -18.46
C GLU A 36 5.37 -5.24 -17.08
N MET A 37 4.82 -4.59 -16.06
CA MET A 37 4.59 -5.24 -14.77
C MET A 37 3.66 -6.44 -14.90
N VAL A 38 2.53 -6.29 -15.60
CA VAL A 38 1.58 -7.38 -15.84
C VAL A 38 2.23 -8.51 -16.62
N LYS A 39 2.95 -8.20 -17.68
CA LYS A 39 3.68 -9.17 -18.50
C LYS A 39 4.63 -10.05 -17.67
N TYR A 40 5.26 -9.48 -16.63
CA TYR A 40 6.21 -10.18 -15.76
C TYR A 40 5.62 -10.70 -14.45
N GLY A 41 4.31 -10.68 -14.29
CA GLY A 41 3.66 -11.12 -13.05
C GLY A 41 3.99 -10.24 -11.84
N ILE A 42 4.31 -8.98 -12.06
CA ILE A 42 4.55 -8.02 -10.98
C ILE A 42 3.21 -7.38 -10.58
N ILE A 43 2.79 -7.65 -9.36
CA ILE A 43 1.52 -7.13 -8.83
C ILE A 43 1.57 -5.61 -8.73
N VAL A 44 0.54 -4.93 -9.25
CA VAL A 44 0.38 -3.48 -9.17
C VAL A 44 -0.20 -3.11 -7.80
N ASP A 45 0.60 -2.38 -7.00
CA ASP A 45 0.25 -1.91 -5.67
C ASP A 45 -0.03 -0.41 -5.72
N LEU A 46 -1.24 -0.04 -5.32
CA LEU A 46 -1.75 1.34 -5.32
C LEU A 46 -1.47 2.10 -4.02
N SER A 47 -0.85 1.45 -3.02
CA SER A 47 -0.44 2.15 -1.79
C SER A 47 0.48 3.32 -2.15
N HIS A 48 0.38 4.44 -1.44
CA HIS A 48 1.10 5.69 -1.70
C HIS A 48 0.72 6.44 -2.99
N THR A 49 -0.15 5.90 -3.83
CA THR A 49 -0.52 6.50 -5.12
C THR A 49 -1.61 7.54 -4.95
N GLY A 50 -1.47 8.71 -5.58
CA GLY A 50 -2.48 9.75 -5.58
C GLY A 50 -3.80 9.26 -6.18
N SER A 51 -4.93 9.76 -5.69
CA SER A 51 -6.26 9.22 -6.00
C SER A 51 -6.59 9.24 -7.50
N ARG A 52 -6.26 10.32 -8.21
CA ARG A 52 -6.43 10.39 -9.67
C ARG A 52 -5.55 9.37 -10.37
N THR A 53 -4.26 9.29 -9.99
CA THR A 53 -3.31 8.33 -10.56
C THR A 53 -3.79 6.89 -10.30
N ALA A 54 -4.25 6.56 -9.08
CA ALA A 54 -4.78 5.24 -8.73
C ALA A 54 -6.02 4.87 -9.56
N ASN A 55 -6.94 5.81 -9.75
CA ASN A 55 -8.13 5.61 -10.59
C ASN A 55 -7.77 5.44 -12.06
N ASP A 56 -6.80 6.17 -12.59
CA ASP A 56 -6.30 6.01 -13.95
C ASP A 56 -5.61 4.64 -14.13
N ILE A 57 -4.82 4.18 -13.14
CA ILE A 57 -4.24 2.83 -13.13
C ILE A 57 -5.33 1.77 -13.19
N MET A 58 -6.34 1.85 -12.31
CA MET A 58 -7.44 0.90 -12.31
C MET A 58 -8.19 0.90 -13.64
N SER A 59 -8.42 2.07 -14.26
CA SER A 59 -9.07 2.19 -15.57
C SER A 59 -8.22 1.57 -16.68
N HIS A 60 -6.90 1.76 -16.65
CA HIS A 60 -5.98 1.14 -17.60
C HIS A 60 -5.98 -0.39 -17.44
N MET A 61 -5.92 -0.89 -16.21
CA MET A 61 -5.95 -2.32 -15.92
C MET A 61 -7.27 -2.98 -16.36
N GLU A 62 -8.42 -2.38 -16.03
CA GLU A 62 -9.74 -2.89 -16.44
C GLU A 62 -9.87 -2.98 -17.95
N LYS A 63 -9.32 -2.01 -18.69
CA LYS A 63 -9.41 -1.95 -20.15
C LYS A 63 -8.42 -2.86 -20.86
N HIS A 64 -7.18 -2.92 -20.42
CA HIS A 64 -6.08 -3.56 -21.15
C HIS A 64 -5.65 -4.89 -20.54
N HIS A 65 -5.91 -5.12 -19.25
CA HIS A 65 -5.53 -6.32 -18.50
C HIS A 65 -6.71 -6.87 -17.67
N PRO A 66 -7.87 -7.13 -18.31
CA PRO A 66 -9.06 -7.58 -17.58
C PRO A 66 -8.77 -8.86 -16.80
N GLY A 67 -9.23 -8.91 -15.55
CA GLY A 67 -9.01 -10.05 -14.65
C GLY A 67 -7.66 -10.05 -13.91
N VAL A 68 -6.77 -9.09 -14.18
CA VAL A 68 -5.54 -8.93 -13.38
C VAL A 68 -5.83 -8.00 -12.20
N PRO A 69 -5.65 -8.46 -10.95
CA PRO A 69 -5.98 -7.69 -9.76
C PRO A 69 -4.96 -6.59 -9.49
N VAL A 70 -5.43 -5.51 -8.86
CA VAL A 70 -4.60 -4.49 -8.21
C VAL A 70 -4.80 -4.58 -6.70
N VAL A 71 -3.85 -4.10 -5.92
CA VAL A 71 -3.89 -4.22 -4.47
C VAL A 71 -3.56 -2.90 -3.77
N TYR A 72 -3.99 -2.81 -2.50
CA TYR A 72 -3.47 -1.86 -1.53
C TYR A 72 -2.79 -2.68 -0.42
N THR A 73 -1.47 -2.74 -0.43
CA THR A 73 -0.74 -3.59 0.54
C THR A 73 -0.74 -3.00 1.95
N HIS A 74 -0.85 -1.67 2.08
CA HIS A 74 -0.90 -0.97 3.37
C HIS A 74 -1.58 0.39 3.23
N SER A 75 -2.79 0.51 3.77
CA SER A 75 -3.58 1.75 3.70
C SER A 75 -4.61 1.81 4.81
N VAL A 76 -4.97 3.02 5.24
CA VAL A 76 -6.00 3.27 6.25
C VAL A 76 -7.29 3.70 5.55
N PRO A 77 -8.48 3.27 6.00
CA PRO A 77 -9.75 3.69 5.38
C PRO A 77 -10.10 5.14 5.75
N ALA A 78 -10.24 5.99 4.74
CA ALA A 78 -10.66 7.39 4.92
C ALA A 78 -12.09 7.50 5.46
N GLY A 79 -12.95 6.52 5.23
CA GLY A 79 -14.30 6.50 5.76
C GLY A 79 -14.39 6.25 7.27
N LEU A 80 -13.38 5.61 7.86
CA LEU A 80 -13.29 5.38 9.29
C LEU A 80 -12.52 6.50 10.01
N TYR A 81 -11.46 7.01 9.39
CA TYR A 81 -10.57 8.04 9.94
C TYR A 81 -10.62 9.27 9.04
N LYS A 82 -11.55 10.19 9.34
CA LYS A 82 -11.86 11.38 8.50
C LYS A 82 -10.92 12.56 8.71
N GLY A 83 -9.95 12.47 9.62
CA GLY A 83 -9.09 13.57 9.98
C GLY A 83 -9.83 14.64 10.76
N GLU A 84 -9.74 14.61 12.09
CA GLU A 84 -10.02 15.80 12.88
C GLU A 84 -8.90 16.81 12.67
N LYS A 85 -9.21 18.10 12.74
CA LYS A 85 -8.29 19.24 12.51
C LYS A 85 -6.97 19.23 13.32
N ASN A 86 -6.77 18.25 14.22
CA ASN A 86 -5.60 18.08 15.07
C ASN A 86 -4.79 16.82 14.80
N ALA A 87 -5.34 15.80 14.14
CA ALA A 87 -4.53 14.82 13.47
C ALA A 87 -4.15 15.54 12.20
N THR A 88 -2.95 15.95 12.11
CA THR A 88 -2.43 16.71 11.01
C THR A 88 -3.25 16.47 9.75
N GLU A 89 -3.88 17.51 9.21
CA GLU A 89 -4.66 17.43 7.96
C GLU A 89 -3.92 16.61 6.88
N ARG A 90 -2.64 16.39 7.04
CA ARG A 90 -1.71 15.64 6.19
C ARG A 90 -1.59 14.16 6.52
N GLY A 91 -1.87 13.69 7.74
CA GLY A 91 -1.94 12.25 8.01
C GLY A 91 -3.00 11.58 7.16
N CYS A 92 -4.09 12.28 6.88
CA CYS A 92 -5.21 11.78 6.09
C CYS A 92 -4.94 11.66 4.59
N TYR A 93 -3.93 12.32 4.04
CA TYR A 93 -3.61 12.17 2.62
C TYR A 93 -3.20 10.73 2.25
N ARG A 94 -2.73 9.95 3.23
CA ARG A 94 -2.36 8.54 3.07
C ARG A 94 -3.56 7.59 3.12
N ASN A 95 -4.72 8.07 3.57
CA ASN A 95 -5.91 7.26 3.72
C ASN A 95 -6.63 7.13 2.36
N ILE A 96 -7.10 5.93 2.04
CA ILE A 96 -7.76 5.69 0.76
C ILE A 96 -9.28 5.87 0.86
N PRO A 97 -9.92 6.48 -0.17
CA PRO A 97 -11.36 6.55 -0.25
C PRO A 97 -12.01 5.16 -0.35
N ASP A 98 -13.19 5.00 0.24
CA ASP A 98 -13.95 3.74 0.20
C ASP A 98 -14.18 3.26 -1.24
N GLN A 99 -14.43 4.17 -2.18
CA GLN A 99 -14.68 3.81 -3.58
C GLN A 99 -13.46 3.17 -4.25
N GLU A 100 -12.26 3.56 -3.87
CA GLU A 100 -11.02 2.94 -4.37
C GLU A 100 -10.86 1.52 -3.80
N ALA A 101 -11.12 1.33 -2.52
CA ALA A 101 -11.13 0.01 -1.90
C ALA A 101 -12.16 -0.94 -2.55
N ILE A 102 -13.38 -0.44 -2.78
CA ILE A 102 -14.45 -1.19 -3.45
C ILE A 102 -14.02 -1.56 -4.88
N ARG A 103 -13.43 -0.64 -5.63
CA ARG A 103 -12.98 -0.88 -7.00
C ARG A 103 -11.87 -1.91 -7.06
N ALA A 104 -10.85 -1.80 -6.21
CA ALA A 104 -9.76 -2.78 -6.13
C ALA A 104 -10.29 -4.19 -5.78
N ALA A 105 -11.24 -4.30 -4.85
CA ALA A 105 -11.89 -5.57 -4.51
C ALA A 105 -12.68 -6.16 -5.70
N LYS A 106 -13.44 -5.34 -6.44
CA LYS A 106 -14.16 -5.77 -7.67
C LYS A 106 -13.21 -6.28 -8.75
N MET A 107 -12.00 -5.77 -8.82
CA MET A 107 -10.93 -6.25 -9.70
C MET A 107 -10.26 -7.54 -9.19
N GLY A 108 -10.75 -8.13 -8.09
CA GLY A 108 -10.19 -9.35 -7.49
C GLY A 108 -9.03 -9.13 -6.53
N GLY A 109 -8.64 -7.90 -6.27
CA GLY A 109 -7.56 -7.54 -5.37
C GLY A 109 -7.88 -7.69 -3.89
N PHE A 110 -6.99 -7.12 -3.08
CA PHE A 110 -7.19 -6.99 -1.63
C PHE A 110 -6.73 -5.61 -1.14
N VAL A 111 -7.27 -5.22 0.01
CA VAL A 111 -6.84 -4.04 0.77
C VAL A 111 -6.37 -4.51 2.14
N SER A 112 -5.16 -4.13 2.54
CA SER A 112 -4.65 -4.41 3.88
C SER A 112 -4.65 -3.13 4.71
N PRO A 113 -5.47 -3.04 5.76
CA PRO A 113 -5.33 -1.98 6.74
C PRO A 113 -3.92 -2.02 7.34
N THR A 114 -3.30 -0.85 7.46
CA THR A 114 -2.03 -0.69 8.18
C THR A 114 -2.28 -0.08 9.55
N PHE A 115 -1.51 -0.52 10.53
CA PHE A 115 -1.61 -0.04 11.90
C PHE A 115 -0.64 1.12 12.17
N THR A 116 -0.57 2.02 11.22
CA THR A 116 0.28 3.21 11.24
C THR A 116 -0.48 4.33 11.94
N GLU A 117 -0.18 4.56 13.19
CA GLU A 117 -0.98 5.34 14.14
C GLU A 117 -1.16 6.81 13.73
N TRP A 118 -0.13 7.42 13.15
CA TRP A 118 -0.21 8.81 12.70
C TRP A 118 -1.20 9.04 11.55
N MET A 119 -1.68 7.98 10.90
CA MET A 119 -2.72 8.02 9.87
C MET A 119 -4.13 7.94 10.46
N MET A 120 -4.27 7.77 11.78
CA MET A 120 -5.53 7.50 12.46
C MET A 120 -5.87 8.61 13.46
N ASP A 121 -6.98 9.31 13.18
CA ASP A 121 -7.48 10.35 14.07
C ASP A 121 -7.90 9.77 15.42
N GLY A 122 -7.57 10.49 16.49
CA GLY A 122 -7.90 10.07 17.86
C GLY A 122 -7.08 8.88 18.37
N VAL A 123 -6.13 8.36 17.59
CA VAL A 123 -5.16 7.35 18.04
C VAL A 123 -3.82 8.01 18.33
N TRP A 124 -3.31 8.77 17.37
CA TRP A 124 -2.05 9.48 17.54
C TRP A 124 -2.13 10.62 18.59
N PRO A 125 -1.17 10.78 19.49
CA PRO A 125 0.16 10.15 19.55
C PRO A 125 0.24 8.89 20.43
N ASP A 126 -0.85 8.26 20.74
CA ASP A 126 -0.89 7.03 21.52
C ASP A 126 -0.75 5.79 20.62
N ASP A 127 -0.50 4.64 21.22
CA ASP A 127 -0.44 3.37 20.50
C ASP A 127 -1.85 2.90 20.12
N ILE A 128 -1.99 2.30 18.94
CA ILE A 128 -3.24 1.67 18.54
C ILE A 128 -3.59 0.51 19.47
N THR A 129 -4.82 0.47 19.94
CA THR A 129 -5.32 -0.65 20.72
C THR A 129 -5.73 -1.82 19.80
N PRO A 130 -5.68 -3.09 20.32
CA PRO A 130 -6.17 -4.25 19.56
C PRO A 130 -7.61 -4.09 19.06
N LEU A 131 -8.48 -3.48 19.86
CA LEU A 131 -9.87 -3.22 19.49
C LEU A 131 -9.96 -2.20 18.33
N GLN A 132 -9.14 -1.15 18.29
CA GLN A 132 -9.11 -0.20 17.19
C GLN A 132 -8.62 -0.86 15.90
N ALA A 133 -7.57 -1.68 15.98
CA ALA A 133 -7.07 -2.47 14.86
C ALA A 133 -8.14 -3.45 14.33
N ALA A 134 -8.81 -4.19 15.23
CA ALA A 134 -9.90 -5.08 14.86
C ALA A 134 -11.07 -4.34 14.20
N LYS A 135 -11.45 -3.16 14.70
CA LYS A 135 -12.50 -2.32 14.09
C LYS A 135 -12.12 -1.85 12.69
N MET A 136 -10.84 -1.57 12.42
CA MET A 136 -10.39 -1.18 11.09
C MET A 136 -10.44 -2.35 10.11
N ILE A 137 -10.09 -3.56 10.54
CA ILE A 137 -10.27 -4.80 9.77
C ILE A 137 -11.76 -5.01 9.48
N ASP A 138 -12.61 -4.97 10.51
CA ASP A 138 -14.06 -5.14 10.42
C ASP A 138 -14.71 -4.11 9.48
N TYR A 139 -14.23 -2.86 9.50
CA TYR A 139 -14.68 -1.84 8.56
C TYR A 139 -14.47 -2.25 7.10
N TYR A 140 -13.25 -2.68 6.76
CA TYR A 140 -12.99 -3.14 5.40
C TYR A 140 -13.75 -4.42 5.07
N VAL A 141 -13.89 -5.37 6.00
CA VAL A 141 -14.69 -6.59 5.76
C VAL A 141 -16.15 -6.24 5.44
N LYS A 142 -16.74 -5.29 6.16
CA LYS A 142 -18.11 -4.81 5.88
C LYS A 142 -18.21 -4.06 4.54
N LEU A 143 -17.16 -3.36 4.15
CA LEU A 143 -17.13 -2.56 2.92
C LEU A 143 -16.91 -3.41 1.65
N ILE A 144 -15.96 -4.35 1.69
CA ILE A 144 -15.48 -5.08 0.50
C ILE A 144 -15.56 -6.61 0.62
N GLY A 145 -16.00 -7.13 1.76
CA GLY A 145 -16.08 -8.58 2.01
C GLY A 145 -14.78 -9.19 2.50
N VAL A 146 -14.89 -10.24 3.31
CA VAL A 146 -13.77 -10.93 3.97
C VAL A 146 -12.72 -11.49 3.01
N ASN A 147 -13.10 -11.79 1.77
CA ASN A 147 -12.22 -12.35 0.74
C ASN A 147 -11.26 -11.30 0.12
N HIS A 148 -11.39 -10.03 0.49
CA HIS A 148 -10.63 -8.91 -0.08
C HIS A 148 -9.87 -8.10 0.98
N VAL A 149 -9.79 -8.61 2.21
CA VAL A 149 -9.10 -7.92 3.32
C VAL A 149 -7.83 -8.65 3.71
N GLY A 150 -6.75 -7.91 3.89
CA GLY A 150 -5.50 -8.39 4.47
C GLY A 150 -5.16 -7.65 5.75
N ILE A 151 -3.93 -7.75 6.20
CA ILE A 151 -3.35 -6.93 7.28
C ILE A 151 -1.95 -6.48 6.89
N ALA A 152 -1.54 -5.34 7.41
CA ALA A 152 -0.19 -4.81 7.27
C ALA A 152 0.20 -4.01 8.53
N THR A 153 1.48 -3.86 8.78
CA THR A 153 1.97 -3.00 9.87
C THR A 153 2.70 -1.78 9.36
N ASP A 154 3.24 -1.87 8.15
CA ASP A 154 4.23 -0.91 7.63
C ASP A 154 5.48 -0.83 8.54
N ASP A 155 5.70 -1.88 9.33
CA ASP A 155 6.81 -1.99 10.28
C ASP A 155 8.11 -2.39 9.58
N MET A 156 9.24 -2.03 10.16
CA MET A 156 10.56 -2.29 9.61
C MET A 156 11.41 -3.07 10.63
N PHE A 157 12.29 -3.94 10.12
CA PHE A 157 13.23 -4.70 10.96
C PHE A 157 14.12 -3.82 11.84
N THR A 158 14.39 -2.59 11.40
CA THR A 158 15.08 -1.58 12.19
C THR A 158 14.54 -0.20 11.83
N THR A 159 14.15 0.54 12.84
CA THR A 159 13.63 1.89 12.72
C THR A 159 14.73 2.96 12.68
N GLU A 160 15.94 2.61 13.12
CA GLU A 160 17.04 3.57 13.29
C GLU A 160 17.41 4.34 12.02
N PRO A 161 17.54 3.72 10.82
CA PRO A 161 17.82 4.46 9.59
C PRO A 161 16.75 5.48 9.26
N THR A 162 15.46 5.11 9.40
CA THR A 162 14.32 6.01 9.17
C THR A 162 14.30 7.14 10.19
N LEU A 163 14.50 6.83 11.47
CA LEU A 163 14.59 7.83 12.53
C LEU A 163 15.72 8.85 12.24
N ASN A 164 16.88 8.37 11.82
CA ASN A 164 18.02 9.22 11.48
C ASN A 164 17.75 10.06 10.24
N PHE A 165 17.09 9.49 9.23
CA PHE A 165 16.69 10.21 8.02
C PHE A 165 15.71 11.34 8.34
N VAL A 166 14.66 11.07 9.12
CA VAL A 166 13.67 12.09 9.49
C VAL A 166 14.26 13.17 10.39
N LYS A 167 15.13 12.81 11.34
CA LYS A 167 15.87 13.78 12.16
C LYS A 167 16.74 14.73 11.33
N LYS A 168 17.33 14.23 10.24
CA LYS A 168 18.15 15.04 9.31
C LYS A 168 17.29 15.87 8.36
N ASN A 169 16.03 15.49 8.12
CA ASN A 169 15.13 16.14 7.17
C ASN A 169 13.79 16.52 7.85
N PRO A 170 13.84 17.33 8.94
CA PRO A 170 12.65 17.58 9.77
C PRO A 170 11.53 18.30 9.02
N THR A 171 11.86 19.10 8.00
CA THR A 171 10.88 19.85 7.21
C THR A 171 10.15 18.99 6.17
N MET A 172 10.74 17.89 5.72
CA MET A 172 10.15 17.02 4.70
C MET A 172 8.87 16.31 5.19
N TYR A 173 8.82 15.99 6.49
CA TYR A 173 7.72 15.27 7.12
C TYR A 173 7.06 16.04 8.27
N ALA A 174 7.59 17.20 8.65
CA ALA A 174 7.12 18.01 9.80
C ALA A 174 5.66 18.43 9.64
N ASP A 175 5.28 18.82 8.45
CA ASP A 175 3.92 19.25 8.16
C ASP A 175 2.90 18.08 8.13
N GLY A 176 3.36 16.83 8.02
CA GLY A 176 2.55 15.63 8.11
C GLY A 176 2.28 15.17 9.54
N GLY A 177 2.80 15.86 10.56
CA GLY A 177 2.75 15.39 11.95
C GLY A 177 3.53 14.09 12.18
N TYR A 178 4.02 13.52 11.09
CA TYR A 178 4.79 12.31 11.10
C TYR A 178 6.03 12.55 11.93
N MET A 179 6.10 11.93 13.07
CA MET A 179 7.34 11.70 13.79
C MET A 179 7.85 12.73 14.81
N LEU A 180 7.52 14.03 14.75
CA LEU A 180 8.05 14.93 15.77
C LEU A 180 7.61 14.53 17.19
N ASN A 181 6.37 14.05 17.35
CA ASN A 181 5.87 13.55 18.63
C ASN A 181 6.25 12.09 18.90
N ALA A 182 6.30 11.23 17.87
CA ALA A 182 6.74 9.85 17.99
C ALA A 182 8.19 9.77 18.47
N PHE A 183 9.07 10.58 17.90
CA PHE A 183 10.47 10.65 18.32
C PHE A 183 10.63 11.16 19.74
N LYS A 184 9.81 12.10 20.19
CA LYS A 184 9.82 12.57 21.57
C LYS A 184 9.42 11.49 22.56
N LYS A 185 8.52 10.56 22.16
CA LYS A 185 8.08 9.40 22.98
C LYS A 185 8.88 8.12 22.74
N GLY A 186 9.80 8.10 21.76
CA GLY A 186 10.51 6.88 21.35
C GLY A 186 9.67 5.90 20.56
N ALA A 187 8.47 6.29 20.13
CA ALA A 187 7.57 5.48 19.33
C ALA A 187 7.94 5.54 17.83
N THR A 188 7.60 4.51 17.08
CA THR A 188 7.84 4.42 15.64
C THR A 188 6.68 4.91 14.80
N GLY A 189 5.50 5.10 15.41
CA GLY A 189 4.25 5.42 14.74
C GLY A 189 3.63 4.24 14.00
N CYS A 190 4.15 3.03 14.20
CA CYS A 190 3.65 1.78 13.65
C CYS A 190 3.55 0.72 14.75
N ALA A 191 2.43 0.00 14.79
CA ALA A 191 2.24 -1.07 15.75
C ALA A 191 3.11 -2.28 15.42
N GLU A 192 3.77 -2.83 16.41
CA GLU A 192 4.52 -4.09 16.28
C GLU A 192 3.54 -5.27 16.26
N LEU A 193 3.26 -5.80 15.05
CA LEU A 193 2.24 -6.81 14.82
C LEU A 193 2.45 -8.07 15.68
N SER A 194 3.69 -8.51 15.85
CA SER A 194 4.02 -9.69 16.66
C SER A 194 3.51 -9.58 18.10
N LYS A 195 3.46 -8.36 18.62
CA LYS A 195 2.99 -8.10 20.00
C LYS A 195 1.48 -8.00 20.12
N ILE A 196 0.80 -7.40 19.10
CA ILE A 196 -0.63 -7.11 19.21
C ILE A 196 -1.53 -8.10 18.49
N LEU A 197 -1.00 -8.91 17.54
CA LEU A 197 -1.81 -9.82 16.72
C LEU A 197 -2.65 -10.81 17.54
N PRO A 198 -2.16 -11.45 18.61
CA PRO A 198 -3.01 -12.33 19.43
C PRO A 198 -4.22 -11.60 20.00
N ALA A 199 -4.03 -10.38 20.52
CA ALA A 199 -5.13 -9.60 21.09
C ALA A 199 -6.10 -9.06 20.01
N ILE A 200 -5.61 -8.74 18.81
CA ILE A 200 -6.48 -8.44 17.66
C ILE A 200 -7.33 -9.65 17.30
N THR A 201 -6.73 -10.85 17.31
CA THR A 201 -7.43 -12.10 17.04
C THR A 201 -8.57 -12.33 18.04
N ASP A 202 -8.32 -12.11 19.33
CA ASP A 202 -9.35 -12.20 20.37
C ASP A 202 -10.50 -11.21 20.15
N GLU A 203 -10.20 -9.99 19.74
CA GLU A 203 -11.23 -8.99 19.41
C GLU A 203 -12.05 -9.39 18.17
N LEU A 204 -11.41 -9.93 17.12
CA LEU A 204 -12.12 -10.41 15.93
C LEU A 204 -13.02 -11.62 16.25
N TRP A 205 -12.58 -12.55 17.10
CA TRP A 205 -13.45 -13.63 17.59
C TRP A 205 -14.67 -13.09 18.35
N LYS A 206 -14.50 -12.11 19.23
CA LYS A 206 -15.62 -11.42 19.91
C LYS A 206 -16.59 -10.75 18.94
N MET A 207 -16.10 -10.29 17.79
CA MET A 207 -16.91 -9.71 16.71
C MET A 207 -17.60 -10.78 15.84
N GLY A 208 -17.34 -12.08 16.07
CA GLY A 208 -17.98 -13.20 15.39
C GLY A 208 -17.24 -13.73 14.17
N TYR A 209 -15.98 -13.35 13.96
CA TYR A 209 -15.15 -13.91 12.87
C TYR A 209 -14.80 -15.37 13.13
N SER A 210 -14.91 -16.22 12.12
CA SER A 210 -14.49 -17.61 12.18
C SER A 210 -12.97 -17.76 11.98
N ASN A 211 -12.43 -18.93 12.30
CA ASN A 211 -11.02 -19.23 12.00
C ASN A 211 -10.72 -19.18 10.50
N GLU A 212 -11.67 -19.61 9.68
CA GLU A 212 -11.58 -19.54 8.22
C GLU A 212 -11.48 -18.09 7.73
N ASP A 213 -12.22 -17.17 8.33
CA ASP A 213 -12.13 -15.75 8.04
C ASP A 213 -10.77 -15.18 8.44
N LEU A 214 -10.26 -15.55 9.61
CA LEU A 214 -8.95 -15.12 10.08
C LEU A 214 -7.81 -15.64 9.19
N VAL A 215 -7.88 -16.89 8.72
CA VAL A 215 -6.93 -17.44 7.75
C VAL A 215 -6.92 -16.63 6.46
N LYS A 216 -8.09 -16.21 5.95
CA LYS A 216 -8.19 -15.35 4.76
C LYS A 216 -7.53 -13.99 5.01
N ILE A 217 -7.89 -13.33 6.10
CA ILE A 217 -7.41 -11.99 6.46
C ILE A 217 -5.89 -11.99 6.70
N TYR A 218 -5.36 -12.98 7.41
CA TYR A 218 -3.95 -12.99 7.80
C TYR A 218 -3.00 -13.38 6.68
N GLY A 219 -3.48 -14.00 5.61
CA GLY A 219 -2.60 -14.35 4.49
C GLY A 219 -3.28 -14.97 3.28
N GLY A 220 -4.38 -15.69 3.47
CA GLY A 220 -5.06 -16.43 2.41
C GLY A 220 -5.43 -15.56 1.21
N ASN A 221 -5.95 -14.35 1.46
CA ASN A 221 -6.32 -13.42 0.38
C ASN A 221 -5.10 -12.90 -0.39
N LYS A 222 -3.97 -12.67 0.28
CA LYS A 222 -2.71 -12.29 -0.36
C LYS A 222 -2.20 -13.43 -1.24
N MET A 223 -2.18 -14.66 -0.68
CA MET A 223 -1.74 -15.85 -1.41
C MET A 223 -2.62 -16.11 -2.65
N ARG A 224 -3.94 -15.94 -2.55
CA ARG A 224 -4.86 -16.05 -3.70
C ARG A 224 -4.48 -15.09 -4.83
N VAL A 225 -4.22 -13.82 -4.50
CA VAL A 225 -3.83 -12.82 -5.50
C VAL A 225 -2.46 -13.13 -6.09
N TYR A 226 -1.50 -13.54 -5.26
CA TYR A 226 -0.17 -13.92 -5.74
C TYR A 226 -0.25 -15.11 -6.69
N GLN A 227 -0.98 -16.15 -6.31
CA GLN A 227 -1.20 -17.31 -7.14
C GLN A 227 -1.87 -16.94 -8.48
N GLN A 228 -2.94 -16.16 -8.45
CA GLN A 228 -3.64 -15.70 -9.65
C GLN A 228 -2.72 -14.96 -10.63
N VAL A 229 -1.88 -14.06 -10.12
CA VAL A 229 -0.97 -13.26 -10.96
C VAL A 229 0.20 -14.10 -11.49
N TRP A 230 0.75 -14.99 -10.67
CA TRP A 230 1.93 -15.77 -11.04
C TRP A 230 1.61 -16.99 -11.90
N GLU A 231 0.43 -17.61 -11.76
CA GLU A 231 -0.02 -18.69 -12.66
C GLU A 231 -0.25 -18.21 -14.10
N GLY A 232 -0.50 -16.90 -14.28
CA GLY A 232 -0.62 -16.27 -15.60
C GLY A 232 0.71 -16.08 -16.35
N VAL A 233 1.87 -16.35 -15.70
CA VAL A 233 3.20 -16.13 -16.29
C VAL A 233 3.88 -17.47 -16.55
N SER A 234 4.14 -17.76 -17.85
CA SER A 234 4.90 -18.96 -18.22
C SER A 234 6.35 -18.89 -17.72
N PRO A 235 6.85 -19.90 -16.98
CA PRO A 235 8.25 -19.93 -16.55
C PRO A 235 9.26 -19.91 -17.70
N GLU A 236 8.92 -20.52 -18.85
CA GLU A 236 9.77 -20.53 -20.04
C GLU A 236 9.83 -19.16 -20.70
N GLN A 237 8.70 -18.49 -20.84
CA GLN A 237 8.61 -17.13 -21.37
C GLN A 237 9.38 -16.14 -20.49
N HIS A 238 9.27 -16.30 -19.16
CA HIS A 238 10.01 -15.49 -18.21
C HIS A 238 11.54 -15.67 -18.33
N LYS A 239 12.02 -16.90 -18.51
CA LYS A 239 13.45 -17.18 -18.74
C LYS A 239 13.96 -16.62 -20.07
N ALA A 240 13.18 -16.73 -21.14
CA ALA A 240 13.53 -16.20 -22.46
C ALA A 240 13.65 -14.67 -22.41
N ASP A 241 12.67 -13.99 -21.83
CA ASP A 241 12.64 -12.53 -21.66
C ASP A 241 13.79 -12.03 -20.77
N LEU A 242 14.13 -12.73 -19.70
CA LEU A 242 15.29 -12.38 -18.87
C LEU A 242 16.59 -12.49 -19.66
N SER A 243 16.78 -13.55 -20.46
CA SER A 243 17.96 -13.74 -21.30
C SER A 243 18.14 -12.59 -22.29
N GLU A 244 17.06 -12.17 -22.96
CA GLU A 244 17.06 -11.05 -23.89
C GLU A 244 17.39 -9.72 -23.20
N ARG A 245 16.86 -9.48 -22.01
CA ARG A 245 17.16 -8.28 -21.20
C ARG A 245 18.60 -8.24 -20.71
N TYR A 246 19.17 -9.36 -20.33
CA TYR A 246 20.59 -9.42 -19.98
C TYR A 246 21.48 -9.06 -21.17
N LYS A 247 21.15 -9.52 -22.38
CA LYS A 247 21.84 -9.15 -23.62
C LYS A 247 21.72 -7.64 -23.89
N LEU A 248 20.49 -7.11 -23.86
CA LEU A 248 20.24 -5.68 -24.07
C LEU A 248 20.96 -4.81 -23.01
N ARG A 249 20.93 -5.22 -21.74
CA ARG A 249 21.65 -4.52 -20.67
C ARG A 249 23.17 -4.50 -20.92
N GLU A 250 23.73 -5.61 -21.36
CA GLU A 250 25.16 -5.69 -21.67
C GLU A 250 25.53 -4.85 -22.89
N GLU A 251 24.70 -4.86 -23.93
CA GLU A 251 24.87 -3.98 -25.10
C GLU A 251 24.79 -2.49 -24.73
N LEU A 252 23.82 -2.09 -23.90
CA LEU A 252 23.72 -0.73 -23.40
C LEU A 252 24.91 -0.35 -22.52
N ARG A 253 25.40 -1.27 -21.69
CA ARG A 253 26.55 -1.06 -20.84
C ARG A 253 27.83 -0.85 -21.68
N GLN A 254 28.03 -1.64 -22.71
CA GLN A 254 29.14 -1.50 -23.65
C GLN A 254 29.07 -0.19 -24.46
N ARG A 255 27.85 0.27 -24.77
CA ARG A 255 27.63 1.47 -25.58
C ARG A 255 27.76 2.79 -24.79
N TYR A 256 27.39 2.78 -23.51
CA TYR A 256 27.26 4.00 -22.70
C TYR A 256 28.16 4.07 -21.46
N ILE A 257 28.82 2.98 -21.10
CA ILE A 257 29.73 2.91 -19.96
C ILE A 257 31.06 2.33 -20.47
N GLN A 258 31.75 3.09 -21.32
CA GLN A 258 33.18 2.86 -21.55
C GLN A 258 33.98 3.60 -20.48
N PRO A 259 35.10 3.01 -19.97
CA PRO A 259 35.95 3.60 -18.96
C PRO A 259 36.61 4.88 -19.44
#